data_ee86c022667a0453c463e0c8a8f2f4ba
#
_entry.id   ee86c022667a0453c463e0c8a8f2f4ba
#
_cell.length_a   1.000
_cell.length_b   1.000
_cell.length_c   1.000
_cell.angle_alpha   90.00
_cell.angle_beta   90.00
_cell.angle_gamma   90.00
#
_symmetry.space_group_name_H-M   'P 1'
#
loop_
_entity.id
_entity.type
_entity.pdbx_description
1 polymer ?
#
loop_
_entity_poly.entity_id
_entity_poly.type
_entity_poly.pdbx_seq_one_letter_code
_entity_poly.pdbx_strand_id
1 'polypeptide(L)'
;MGESEEELKHLLMKVTEESEKVALKPNIQKTKIMASGPTTSWQIDGKTVETVTGFILGGSKITADGDHCHEIKRLLLLGRKVINNLDSILKSRDITLPTKVHLVKAMAFLVVTCGCESWTIKKAEHQRIDAFELWCWSRLLRVPWTARRSNQSILKEISPGCSLEGMMLKLKLQYFGHFMRRVDSLEKTLMLGKIEGRRRRG
;
A
#
# COMPACT_ATOMS: atom_id res chain seq x y z
N MET A 1 1.21 -16.53 -9.59
CA MET A 1 2.49 -16.05 -10.13
C MET A 1 3.18 -17.25 -10.75
N GLY A 2 3.77 -17.10 -11.94
CA GLY A 2 4.54 -18.15 -12.62
C GLY A 2 5.99 -17.71 -12.74
N GLU A 3 6.91 -18.66 -12.65
CA GLU A 3 8.36 -18.42 -12.85
C GLU A 3 8.71 -18.40 -14.35
N SER A 4 7.85 -18.95 -15.19
CA SER A 4 8.00 -18.97 -16.65
C SER A 4 6.70 -18.58 -17.35
N GLU A 5 6.83 -18.23 -18.65
CA GLU A 5 5.69 -17.91 -19.51
C GLU A 5 4.75 -19.12 -19.67
N GLU A 6 5.32 -20.33 -19.79
CA GLU A 6 4.56 -21.57 -19.95
C GLU A 6 3.78 -21.93 -18.70
N GLU A 7 4.39 -21.79 -17.54
CA GLU A 7 3.74 -22.00 -16.25
C GLU A 7 2.56 -21.03 -16.05
N LEU A 8 2.76 -19.76 -16.40
CA LEU A 8 1.71 -18.76 -16.27
C LEU A 8 0.56 -19.04 -17.24
N LYS A 9 0.82 -19.50 -18.46
CA LYS A 9 -0.20 -19.97 -19.42
C LYS A 9 -1.00 -21.13 -18.84
N HIS A 10 -0.31 -22.14 -18.29
CA HIS A 10 -0.97 -23.29 -17.68
C HIS A 10 -1.86 -22.90 -16.50
N LEU A 11 -1.37 -22.04 -15.62
CA LEU A 11 -2.16 -21.51 -14.50
C LEU A 11 -3.40 -20.74 -14.97
N LEU A 12 -3.25 -19.93 -16.03
CA LEU A 12 -4.36 -19.17 -16.58
C LEU A 12 -5.42 -20.07 -17.19
N MET A 13 -5.03 -21.09 -17.96
CA MET A 13 -5.95 -22.09 -18.51
C MET A 13 -6.73 -22.78 -17.39
N LYS A 14 -6.04 -23.22 -16.35
CA LYS A 14 -6.67 -23.86 -15.19
C LYS A 14 -7.66 -22.93 -14.47
N VAL A 15 -7.32 -21.64 -14.29
CA VAL A 15 -8.23 -20.64 -13.73
C VAL A 15 -9.46 -20.45 -14.62
N THR A 16 -9.27 -20.43 -15.94
CA THR A 16 -10.38 -20.29 -16.90
C THR A 16 -11.33 -21.49 -16.82
N GLU A 17 -10.80 -22.71 -16.84
CA GLU A 17 -11.58 -23.95 -16.71
C GLU A 17 -12.39 -24.00 -15.40
N GLU A 18 -11.75 -23.67 -14.28
CA GLU A 18 -12.45 -23.66 -12.98
C GLU A 18 -13.49 -22.53 -12.88
N SER A 19 -13.23 -21.39 -13.52
CA SER A 19 -14.18 -20.27 -13.57
C SER A 19 -15.41 -20.60 -14.41
N GLU A 20 -15.24 -21.32 -15.51
CA GLU A 20 -16.35 -21.74 -16.39
C GLU A 20 -17.33 -22.69 -15.67
N LYS A 21 -16.85 -23.54 -14.75
CA LYS A 21 -17.71 -24.41 -13.94
C LYS A 21 -18.72 -23.65 -13.08
N VAL A 22 -18.41 -22.41 -12.73
CA VAL A 22 -19.28 -21.50 -11.98
C VAL A 22 -19.86 -20.37 -12.83
N ALA A 23 -19.87 -20.56 -14.16
CA ALA A 23 -20.38 -19.61 -15.16
C ALA A 23 -19.70 -18.22 -15.14
N LEU A 24 -18.47 -18.14 -14.66
CA LEU A 24 -17.66 -16.92 -14.70
C LEU A 24 -16.70 -16.96 -15.90
N LYS A 25 -16.52 -15.82 -16.57
CA LYS A 25 -15.53 -15.67 -17.65
C LYS A 25 -14.53 -14.60 -17.34
N PRO A 26 -13.22 -14.83 -17.55
CA PRO A 26 -12.21 -13.81 -17.38
C PRO A 26 -12.46 -12.61 -18.31
N ASN A 27 -12.36 -11.40 -17.77
CA ASN A 27 -12.46 -10.20 -18.59
C ASN A 27 -11.08 -9.87 -19.17
N ILE A 28 -10.84 -10.24 -20.42
CA ILE A 28 -9.54 -10.08 -21.10
C ILE A 28 -9.11 -8.60 -21.15
N GLN A 29 -10.03 -7.65 -21.35
CA GLN A 29 -9.70 -6.23 -21.40
C GLN A 29 -9.18 -5.70 -20.04
N LYS A 30 -9.63 -6.30 -18.94
CA LYS A 30 -9.19 -5.94 -17.57
C LYS A 30 -8.02 -6.82 -17.12
N THR A 31 -7.72 -7.90 -17.82
CA THR A 31 -6.58 -8.76 -17.52
C THR A 31 -5.30 -8.11 -18.02
N LYS A 32 -4.31 -8.01 -17.17
CA LYS A 32 -3.01 -7.42 -17.48
C LYS A 32 -1.91 -8.39 -17.09
N ILE A 33 -0.84 -8.40 -17.86
CA ILE A 33 0.35 -9.20 -17.58
C ILE A 33 1.46 -8.26 -17.14
N MET A 34 2.12 -8.62 -16.06
CA MET A 34 3.29 -7.90 -15.55
C MET A 34 4.45 -8.87 -15.43
N ALA A 35 5.59 -8.53 -16.01
CA ALA A 35 6.80 -9.33 -15.95
C ALA A 35 8.00 -8.45 -15.57
N SER A 36 8.97 -9.06 -14.90
CA SER A 36 10.25 -8.42 -14.53
C SER A 36 11.30 -8.45 -15.64
N GLY A 37 10.96 -8.99 -16.83
CA GLY A 37 11.85 -9.09 -17.98
C GLY A 37 11.15 -8.78 -19.29
N PRO A 38 11.87 -8.82 -20.42
CA PRO A 38 11.28 -8.65 -21.74
C PRO A 38 10.26 -9.75 -22.00
N THR A 39 9.04 -9.36 -22.32
CA THR A 39 7.92 -10.27 -22.60
C THR A 39 7.53 -10.20 -24.06
N THR A 40 7.24 -11.36 -24.63
CA THR A 40 6.60 -11.49 -25.95
C THR A 40 5.12 -11.11 -25.86
N SER A 41 4.48 -10.82 -26.98
CA SER A 41 3.03 -10.55 -27.04
C SER A 41 2.24 -11.76 -26.56
N TRP A 42 1.38 -11.56 -25.55
CA TRP A 42 0.54 -12.60 -24.99
C TRP A 42 -0.86 -12.59 -25.62
N GLN A 43 -1.37 -13.78 -25.90
CA GLN A 43 -2.74 -13.94 -26.40
C GLN A 43 -3.50 -14.94 -25.52
N ILE A 44 -4.75 -14.58 -25.19
CA ILE A 44 -5.72 -15.43 -24.52
C ILE A 44 -6.94 -15.48 -25.44
N ASP A 45 -7.35 -16.68 -25.85
CA ASP A 45 -8.49 -16.89 -26.76
C ASP A 45 -8.39 -16.04 -28.04
N GLY A 46 -7.19 -15.92 -28.62
CA GLY A 46 -6.93 -15.12 -29.82
C GLY A 46 -6.93 -13.61 -29.62
N LYS A 47 -7.10 -13.12 -28.40
CA LYS A 47 -7.04 -11.69 -28.04
C LYS A 47 -5.72 -11.35 -27.37
N THR A 48 -5.09 -10.28 -27.80
CA THR A 48 -3.84 -9.81 -27.22
C THR A 48 -4.09 -9.21 -25.81
N VAL A 49 -3.31 -9.66 -24.84
CA VAL A 49 -3.32 -9.14 -23.47
C VAL A 49 -2.23 -8.08 -23.33
N GLU A 50 -2.59 -6.96 -22.74
CA GLU A 50 -1.67 -5.85 -22.53
C GLU A 50 -0.63 -6.18 -21.46
N THR A 51 0.65 -6.00 -21.81
CA THR A 51 1.76 -6.07 -20.85
C THR A 51 1.99 -4.70 -20.25
N VAL A 52 2.04 -4.66 -18.91
CA VAL A 52 2.18 -3.40 -18.17
C VAL A 52 3.33 -3.47 -17.16
N THR A 53 3.96 -2.34 -16.87
CA THR A 53 5.01 -2.22 -15.85
C THR A 53 4.45 -2.03 -14.45
N GLY A 54 3.15 -1.80 -14.34
CA GLY A 54 2.45 -1.67 -13.06
C GLY A 54 0.95 -1.53 -13.27
N PHE A 55 0.19 -1.96 -12.29
CA PHE A 55 -1.28 -1.87 -12.30
C PHE A 55 -1.83 -1.69 -10.88
N ILE A 56 -3.11 -1.32 -10.80
CA ILE A 56 -3.80 -1.16 -9.50
C ILE A 56 -4.59 -2.43 -9.23
N LEU A 57 -4.23 -3.15 -8.17
CA LEU A 57 -4.92 -4.34 -7.67
C LEU A 57 -5.43 -4.07 -6.26
N GLY A 58 -6.75 -4.24 -6.04
CA GLY A 58 -7.34 -4.03 -4.71
C GLY A 58 -7.13 -2.62 -4.14
N GLY A 59 -6.95 -1.61 -5.00
CA GLY A 59 -6.67 -0.23 -4.58
C GLY A 59 -5.20 0.11 -4.42
N SER A 60 -4.28 -0.87 -4.42
CA SER A 60 -2.83 -0.66 -4.31
C SER A 60 -2.14 -0.75 -5.67
N LYS A 61 -1.21 0.16 -5.96
CA LYS A 61 -0.40 0.12 -7.16
C LYS A 61 0.77 -0.85 -6.97
N ILE A 62 0.80 -1.90 -7.80
CA ILE A 62 1.88 -2.88 -7.87
C ILE A 62 2.73 -2.56 -9.10
N THR A 63 4.05 -2.61 -8.95
CA THR A 63 5.02 -2.39 -10.02
C THR A 63 5.92 -3.61 -10.18
N ALA A 64 6.43 -3.82 -11.40
CA ALA A 64 7.27 -4.99 -11.72
C ALA A 64 8.62 -5.01 -10.97
N ASP A 65 9.12 -3.84 -10.58
CA ASP A 65 10.35 -3.68 -9.80
C ASP A 65 10.15 -3.84 -8.28
N GLY A 66 8.90 -3.99 -7.82
CA GLY A 66 8.56 -4.08 -6.40
C GLY A 66 8.83 -2.80 -5.61
N ASP A 67 9.07 -1.65 -6.26
CA ASP A 67 9.29 -0.38 -5.57
C ASP A 67 7.96 0.29 -5.19
N HIS A 68 7.77 0.50 -3.89
CA HIS A 68 6.56 1.11 -3.34
C HIS A 68 6.58 2.66 -3.35
N CYS A 69 7.66 3.29 -3.81
CA CYS A 69 7.82 4.76 -3.83
C CYS A 69 6.67 5.46 -4.58
N HIS A 70 6.26 4.90 -5.73
CA HIS A 70 5.16 5.44 -6.52
C HIS A 70 3.82 5.31 -5.81
N GLU A 71 3.59 4.19 -5.13
CA GLU A 71 2.37 3.96 -4.36
C GLU A 71 2.29 4.89 -3.15
N ILE A 72 3.37 5.01 -2.39
CA ILE A 72 3.45 5.94 -1.24
C ILE A 72 3.12 7.36 -1.69
N LYS A 73 3.75 7.86 -2.77
CA LYS A 73 3.45 9.18 -3.32
C LYS A 73 1.98 9.34 -3.71
N ARG A 74 1.40 8.34 -4.37
CA ARG A 74 0.00 8.34 -4.80
C ARG A 74 -0.95 8.44 -3.60
N LEU A 75 -0.72 7.63 -2.56
CA LEU A 75 -1.57 7.62 -1.36
C LEU A 75 -1.42 8.90 -0.53
N LEU A 76 -0.22 9.46 -0.43
CA LEU A 76 -0.03 10.78 0.21
C LEU A 76 -0.80 11.88 -0.54
N LEU A 77 -0.84 11.85 -1.87
CA LEU A 77 -1.66 12.79 -2.67
C LEU A 77 -3.16 12.58 -2.43
N LEU A 78 -3.62 11.33 -2.35
CA LEU A 78 -5.01 11.03 -2.01
C LEU A 78 -5.35 11.50 -0.60
N GLY A 79 -4.48 11.26 0.39
CA GLY A 79 -4.65 11.78 1.74
C GLY A 79 -4.76 13.31 1.79
N ARG A 80 -3.96 14.02 0.98
CA ARG A 80 -4.10 15.48 0.85
C ARG A 80 -5.46 15.90 0.27
N LYS A 81 -5.97 15.18 -0.74
CA LYS A 81 -7.31 15.44 -1.26
C LYS A 81 -8.38 15.27 -0.19
N VAL A 82 -8.29 14.20 0.62
CA VAL A 82 -9.21 13.97 1.75
C VAL A 82 -9.18 15.14 2.73
N ILE A 83 -8.01 15.59 3.15
CA ILE A 83 -7.87 16.74 4.07
C ILE A 83 -8.46 18.02 3.46
N ASN A 84 -8.25 18.25 2.16
CA ASN A 84 -8.83 19.40 1.47
C ASN A 84 -10.37 19.33 1.45
N ASN A 85 -10.94 18.14 1.25
CA ASN A 85 -12.40 17.96 1.29
C ASN A 85 -12.97 18.15 2.71
N LEU A 86 -12.17 17.91 3.74
CA LEU A 86 -12.55 18.12 5.14
C LEU A 86 -12.35 19.58 5.61
N ASP A 87 -11.85 20.47 4.75
CA ASP A 87 -11.44 21.82 5.15
C ASP A 87 -12.54 22.62 5.85
N SER A 88 -13.80 22.52 5.40
CA SER A 88 -14.94 23.17 6.04
C SER A 88 -15.18 22.67 7.48
N ILE A 89 -15.08 21.35 7.67
CA ILE A 89 -15.25 20.70 8.96
C ILE A 89 -14.08 21.05 9.90
N LEU A 90 -12.87 20.99 9.38
CA LEU A 90 -11.66 21.33 10.15
C LEU A 90 -11.63 22.82 10.55
N LYS A 91 -12.30 23.70 9.78
CA LYS A 91 -12.46 25.13 10.08
C LYS A 91 -13.57 25.44 11.07
N SER A 92 -14.55 24.57 11.25
CA SER A 92 -15.65 24.80 12.19
C SER A 92 -15.13 25.05 13.61
N ARG A 93 -15.75 25.99 14.32
CA ARG A 93 -15.45 26.30 15.74
C ARG A 93 -16.22 25.38 16.68
N ASP A 94 -17.30 24.79 16.21
CA ASP A 94 -18.19 23.94 17.02
C ASP A 94 -17.63 22.54 17.27
N ILE A 95 -16.60 22.16 16.49
CA ILE A 95 -15.97 20.86 16.60
C ILE A 95 -14.69 20.98 17.43
N THR A 96 -14.58 20.15 18.47
CA THR A 96 -13.44 20.15 19.37
C THR A 96 -12.15 19.66 18.68
N LEU A 97 -10.99 20.09 19.19
CA LEU A 97 -9.71 19.68 18.64
C LEU A 97 -9.50 18.15 18.66
N PRO A 98 -9.82 17.42 19.76
CA PRO A 98 -9.69 15.96 19.76
C PRO A 98 -10.54 15.28 18.69
N THR A 99 -11.76 15.76 18.45
CA THR A 99 -12.65 15.23 17.41
C THR A 99 -12.06 15.44 16.01
N LYS A 100 -11.48 16.63 15.75
CA LYS A 100 -10.79 16.91 14.48
C LYS A 100 -9.57 16.02 14.29
N VAL A 101 -8.78 15.79 15.33
CA VAL A 101 -7.63 14.88 15.30
C VAL A 101 -8.10 13.45 14.97
N HIS A 102 -9.14 13.00 15.62
CA HIS A 102 -9.74 11.69 15.33
C HIS A 102 -10.20 11.59 13.87
N LEU A 103 -10.87 12.62 13.36
CA LEU A 103 -11.36 12.67 11.98
C LEU A 103 -10.22 12.59 10.95
N VAL A 104 -9.12 13.33 11.17
CA VAL A 104 -7.92 13.28 10.32
C VAL A 104 -7.35 11.86 10.29
N LYS A 105 -7.23 11.21 11.46
CA LYS A 105 -6.73 9.83 11.56
C LYS A 105 -7.68 8.84 10.87
N ALA A 106 -8.98 8.94 11.14
CA ALA A 106 -9.97 8.02 10.61
C ALA A 106 -10.18 8.14 9.09
N MET A 107 -9.91 9.30 8.49
CA MET A 107 -10.16 9.50 7.07
C MET A 107 -8.87 9.61 6.25
N ALA A 108 -7.98 10.52 6.60
CA ALA A 108 -6.78 10.76 5.80
C ALA A 108 -5.69 9.70 6.04
N PHE A 109 -5.45 9.35 7.31
CA PHE A 109 -4.41 8.38 7.63
C PHE A 109 -4.78 6.97 7.21
N LEU A 110 -6.08 6.57 7.30
CA LEU A 110 -6.53 5.28 6.78
C LEU A 110 -6.28 5.15 5.26
N VAL A 111 -6.53 6.22 4.49
CA VAL A 111 -6.21 6.21 3.06
C VAL A 111 -4.73 6.03 2.82
N VAL A 112 -3.89 6.73 3.59
CA VAL A 112 -2.43 6.69 3.41
C VAL A 112 -1.83 5.37 3.87
N THR A 113 -2.42 4.71 4.86
CA THR A 113 -1.92 3.42 5.37
C THR A 113 -2.45 2.20 4.63
N CYS A 114 -3.29 2.39 3.59
CA CYS A 114 -3.84 1.29 2.83
C CYS A 114 -2.74 0.46 2.16
N GLY A 115 -2.63 -0.83 2.51
CA GLY A 115 -1.64 -1.75 1.96
C GLY A 115 -0.20 -1.51 2.46
N CYS A 116 0.00 -0.67 3.49
CA CYS A 116 1.34 -0.35 4.00
C CYS A 116 2.07 -1.53 4.63
N GLU A 117 1.37 -2.62 4.91
CA GLU A 117 1.91 -3.82 5.51
C GLU A 117 3.02 -4.45 4.66
N SER A 118 2.85 -4.39 3.34
CA SER A 118 3.79 -4.94 2.35
C SER A 118 4.95 -3.99 1.99
N TRP A 119 4.92 -2.72 2.40
CA TRP A 119 5.88 -1.74 1.93
C TRP A 119 7.25 -1.88 2.56
N THR A 120 8.28 -1.82 1.72
CA THR A 120 9.64 -1.51 2.15
C THR A 120 9.84 -0.01 2.07
N ILE A 121 9.85 0.67 3.22
CA ILE A 121 9.94 2.14 3.30
C ILE A 121 11.40 2.54 3.36
N LYS A 122 11.87 3.31 2.37
CA LYS A 122 13.22 3.87 2.31
C LYS A 122 13.28 5.18 3.11
N LYS A 123 14.47 5.65 3.47
CA LYS A 123 14.67 6.88 4.26
C LYS A 123 13.97 8.11 3.66
N ALA A 124 13.98 8.24 2.33
CA ALA A 124 13.31 9.35 1.65
C ALA A 124 11.79 9.30 1.76
N GLU A 125 11.19 8.11 1.82
CA GLU A 125 9.76 7.92 2.02
C GLU A 125 9.35 8.22 3.45
N HIS A 126 10.15 7.85 4.46
CA HIS A 126 9.94 8.26 5.86
C HIS A 126 9.82 9.77 5.97
N GLN A 127 10.75 10.53 5.38
CA GLN A 127 10.71 11.99 5.39
C GLN A 127 9.45 12.55 4.72
N ARG A 128 8.94 11.91 3.66
CA ARG A 128 7.69 12.33 2.99
C ARG A 128 6.47 12.06 3.85
N ILE A 129 6.44 10.93 4.54
CA ILE A 129 5.35 10.54 5.45
C ILE A 129 5.30 11.52 6.62
N ASP A 130 6.44 11.83 7.25
CA ASP A 130 6.54 12.80 8.32
C ASP A 130 6.11 14.21 7.87
N ALA A 131 6.58 14.64 6.70
CA ALA A 131 6.19 15.92 6.14
C ALA A 131 4.69 16.00 5.84
N PHE A 132 4.07 14.91 5.41
CA PHE A 132 2.63 14.84 5.20
C PHE A 132 1.87 14.91 6.54
N GLU A 133 2.31 14.18 7.55
CA GLU A 133 1.71 14.21 8.89
C GLU A 133 1.74 15.63 9.46
N LEU A 134 2.90 16.27 9.45
CA LEU A 134 3.07 17.64 9.90
C LEU A 134 2.22 18.63 9.12
N TRP A 135 2.10 18.45 7.81
CA TRP A 135 1.23 19.26 6.98
C TRP A 135 -0.25 19.12 7.40
N CYS A 136 -0.72 17.91 7.70
CA CYS A 136 -2.08 17.68 8.20
C CYS A 136 -2.32 18.44 9.50
N TRP A 137 -1.41 18.34 10.45
CA TRP A 137 -1.52 18.98 11.76
C TRP A 137 -1.43 20.51 11.67
N SER A 138 -0.50 21.05 10.87
CA SER A 138 -0.38 22.49 10.63
C SER A 138 -1.67 23.05 10.03
N ARG A 139 -2.29 22.34 9.10
CA ARG A 139 -3.56 22.75 8.49
C ARG A 139 -4.71 22.70 9.49
N LEU A 140 -4.78 21.67 10.32
CA LEU A 140 -5.78 21.53 11.38
C LEU A 140 -5.68 22.66 12.40
N LEU A 141 -4.46 23.03 12.82
CA LEU A 141 -4.21 24.14 13.75
C LEU A 141 -4.24 25.52 13.06
N ARG A 142 -4.44 25.57 11.74
CA ARG A 142 -4.40 26.81 10.94
C ARG A 142 -3.11 27.61 11.12
N VAL A 143 -1.99 26.91 11.26
CA VAL A 143 -0.68 27.54 11.37
C VAL A 143 -0.28 28.03 9.98
N PRO A 144 -0.18 29.35 9.72
CA PRO A 144 0.29 29.85 8.45
C PRO A 144 1.79 29.48 8.30
N TRP A 145 2.22 29.21 7.06
CA TRP A 145 3.60 28.85 6.78
C TRP A 145 4.61 29.95 7.20
N THR A 146 4.15 31.19 7.32
CA THR A 146 4.92 32.34 7.82
C THR A 146 5.12 32.33 9.33
N ALA A 147 4.28 31.63 10.07
CA ALA A 147 4.45 31.48 11.50
C ALA A 147 5.59 30.50 11.76
N ARG A 148 6.75 30.98 12.19
CA ARG A 148 7.95 30.19 12.48
C ARG A 148 7.77 29.26 13.69
N ARG A 149 6.70 28.45 13.68
CA ARG A 149 6.45 27.44 14.72
C ARG A 149 7.27 26.19 14.45
N SER A 150 7.88 25.65 15.50
CA SER A 150 8.62 24.39 15.37
C SER A 150 7.67 23.20 15.23
N ASN A 151 8.11 22.16 14.51
CA ASN A 151 7.37 20.91 14.38
C ASN A 151 7.02 20.29 15.74
N GLN A 152 7.95 20.37 16.69
CA GLN A 152 7.74 19.89 18.05
C GLN A 152 6.60 20.63 18.76
N SER A 153 6.46 21.95 18.58
CA SER A 153 5.37 22.72 19.18
C SER A 153 4.00 22.31 18.62
N ILE A 154 3.93 22.01 17.32
CA ILE A 154 2.72 21.52 16.64
C ILE A 154 2.33 20.14 17.19
N LEU A 155 3.28 19.21 17.22
CA LEU A 155 3.05 17.85 17.73
C LEU A 155 2.67 17.84 19.21
N LYS A 156 3.27 18.70 20.03
CA LYS A 156 2.93 18.84 21.46
C LYS A 156 1.49 19.33 21.66
N GLU A 157 1.03 20.28 20.84
CA GLU A 157 -0.34 20.81 20.91
C GLU A 157 -1.38 19.79 20.48
N ILE A 158 -1.10 19.05 19.38
CA ILE A 158 -1.98 18.02 18.87
C ILE A 158 -2.00 16.81 19.79
N SER A 159 -0.86 16.45 20.39
CA SER A 159 -0.68 15.24 21.20
C SER A 159 -1.31 14.00 20.54
N PRO A 160 -0.87 13.63 19.32
CA PRO A 160 -1.58 12.66 18.51
C PRO A 160 -1.60 11.23 19.09
N GLY A 161 -0.88 10.99 20.19
CA GLY A 161 -0.73 9.67 20.82
C GLY A 161 0.13 8.72 20.02
N CYS A 162 -0.14 8.58 18.72
CA CYS A 162 0.63 7.75 17.78
C CYS A 162 0.83 8.53 16.49
N SER A 163 2.06 8.56 15.97
CA SER A 163 2.39 9.15 14.67
C SER A 163 1.84 8.29 13.52
N LEU A 164 1.78 8.86 12.32
CA LEU A 164 1.38 8.12 11.12
C LEU A 164 2.33 6.94 10.87
N GLU A 165 3.62 7.14 11.02
CA GLU A 165 4.62 6.07 10.92
C GLU A 165 4.41 4.98 11.99
N GLY A 166 4.11 5.37 13.23
CA GLY A 166 3.75 4.44 14.30
C GLY A 166 2.50 3.62 14.00
N MET A 167 1.49 4.22 13.34
CA MET A 167 0.31 3.50 12.85
C MET A 167 0.69 2.47 11.78
N MET A 168 1.53 2.84 10.81
CA MET A 168 2.02 1.91 9.79
C MET A 168 2.79 0.74 10.39
N LEU A 169 3.68 1.02 11.35
CA LEU A 169 4.41 -0.04 12.06
C LEU A 169 3.49 -0.97 12.82
N LYS A 170 2.47 -0.42 13.50
CA LYS A 170 1.45 -1.23 14.19
C LYS A 170 0.72 -2.16 13.22
N LEU A 171 0.30 -1.68 12.05
CA LEU A 171 -0.37 -2.49 11.03
C LEU A 171 0.55 -3.59 10.51
N LYS A 172 1.81 -3.28 10.23
CA LYS A 172 2.82 -4.28 9.84
C LYS A 172 3.00 -5.37 10.90
N LEU A 173 3.11 -4.99 12.17
CA LEU A 173 3.26 -5.95 13.27
C LEU A 173 2.00 -6.81 13.47
N GLN A 174 0.82 -6.23 13.30
CA GLN A 174 -0.44 -6.97 13.34
C GLN A 174 -0.52 -8.00 12.21
N TYR A 175 -0.18 -7.58 10.98
CA TYR A 175 -0.13 -8.46 9.82
C TYR A 175 0.89 -9.59 10.03
N PHE A 176 2.10 -9.25 10.47
CA PHE A 176 3.14 -10.22 10.80
C PHE A 176 2.69 -11.21 11.87
N GLY A 177 2.06 -10.73 12.95
CA GLY A 177 1.54 -11.58 14.01
C GLY A 177 0.42 -12.52 13.53
N HIS A 178 -0.45 -12.04 12.62
CA HIS A 178 -1.47 -12.87 11.98
C HIS A 178 -0.85 -13.95 11.11
N PHE A 179 0.15 -13.57 10.35
CA PHE A 179 0.90 -14.41 9.43
C PHE A 179 1.66 -15.53 10.17
N MET A 180 2.33 -15.21 11.26
CA MET A 180 3.10 -16.15 12.06
C MET A 180 2.22 -17.21 12.76
N ARG A 181 0.92 -16.97 12.92
CA ARG A 181 -0.04 -17.94 13.46
C ARG A 181 -0.47 -19.02 12.46
N ARG A 182 -0.26 -18.83 11.16
CA ARG A 182 -0.52 -19.87 10.16
C ARG A 182 0.49 -20.99 10.29
N VAL A 183 0.00 -22.23 10.32
CA VAL A 183 0.85 -23.41 10.55
C VAL A 183 1.72 -23.71 9.33
N ASP A 184 1.15 -23.64 8.13
CA ASP A 184 1.79 -24.04 6.88
C ASP A 184 1.78 -22.85 5.89
N SER A 185 2.69 -21.91 6.07
CA SER A 185 2.89 -20.87 5.06
C SER A 185 4.34 -20.87 4.57
N LEU A 186 4.49 -20.89 3.24
CA LEU A 186 5.79 -20.82 2.57
C LEU A 186 6.58 -19.60 3.06
N GLU A 187 5.89 -18.48 3.23
CA GLU A 187 6.46 -17.23 3.65
C GLU A 187 7.00 -17.29 5.09
N LYS A 188 6.29 -17.97 6.00
CA LYS A 188 6.79 -18.22 7.37
C LYS A 188 8.07 -19.04 7.33
N THR A 189 8.11 -20.06 6.48
CA THR A 189 9.29 -20.90 6.27
C THR A 189 10.47 -20.07 5.74
N LEU A 190 10.21 -19.18 4.76
CA LEU A 190 11.21 -18.26 4.22
C LEU A 190 11.72 -17.27 5.28
N MET A 191 10.83 -16.66 6.05
CA MET A 191 11.19 -15.68 7.08
C MET A 191 11.96 -16.30 8.25
N LEU A 192 11.66 -17.55 8.61
CA LEU A 192 12.37 -18.27 9.67
C LEU A 192 13.65 -18.95 9.19
N GLY A 193 13.97 -18.85 7.89
CA GLY A 193 15.17 -19.47 7.33
C GLY A 193 15.15 -21.01 7.32
N LYS A 194 13.98 -21.64 7.51
CA LYS A 194 13.81 -23.10 7.50
C LYS A 194 13.66 -23.65 6.07
N ILE A 195 14.48 -23.19 5.15
CA ILE A 195 14.55 -23.80 3.83
C ILE A 195 15.54 -24.97 3.98
N GLU A 196 15.05 -26.19 3.83
CA GLU A 196 15.91 -27.38 3.68
C GLU A 196 16.66 -27.29 2.35
N GLY A 197 17.69 -26.48 2.31
CA GLY A 197 18.66 -26.47 1.21
C GLY A 197 19.71 -27.55 1.45
N ARG A 198 19.84 -28.48 0.52
CA ARG A 198 20.99 -29.39 0.47
C ARG A 198 22.25 -28.55 0.53
N ARG A 199 22.94 -28.56 1.68
CA ARG A 199 24.32 -28.05 1.77
C ARG A 199 25.16 -28.82 0.77
N ARG A 200 25.56 -28.21 -0.34
CA ARG A 200 26.67 -28.72 -1.14
C ARG A 200 27.89 -28.73 -0.23
N ARG A 201 28.36 -29.94 0.14
CA ARG A 201 29.66 -30.11 0.72
C ARG A 201 30.68 -29.73 -0.36
N GLY A 202 31.46 -28.66 -0.14
CA GLY A 202 32.66 -28.37 -0.84
C GLY A 202 33.78 -29.27 -0.31
#